data_dd4f5b8c87ec65b2ca484d072fcfae68
#
_entry.id   dd4f5b8c87ec65b2ca484d072fcfae68
#
_cell.length_a   1.000
_cell.length_b   1.000
_cell.length_c   1.000
_cell.angle_alpha   90.00
_cell.angle_beta   90.00
_cell.angle_gamma   90.00
#
_symmetry.space_group_name_H-M   'P 1'
#
loop_
_entity.id
_entity.type
_entity.pdbx_description
1 polymer ?
#
loop_
_entity_poly.entity_id
_entity_poly.type
_entity_poly.pdbx_seq_one_letter_code
_entity_poly.pdbx_strand_id
1 'polypeptide(L)'
;MIRRHGTELRAAMMLADIALSTALVLGLSQLMFPGSEGDFWATALPQPSFAVVMFVSAWVLTLWLHGAYRLRAHWSIVSEARVILNAIVWFALITLAFLYLAKMPDVSRSYMIVLLGVLLAGALVVRLVVRWSLERARLQGKNLRTLLVLGTGPQARSFAQKLSEHPELGLTIIGFMGEPADDLPDRWPYLGPIEELPDLIHNRVVDEVAICLVTED
;
A
#
# COMPACT_ATOMS: atom_id res chain seq x y z
N MET A 1 6.28 11.04 -14.35
CA MET A 1 6.78 11.19 -12.96
C MET A 1 6.14 10.23 -11.95
N ILE A 2 4.90 9.80 -12.12
CA ILE A 2 4.14 8.91 -11.20
C ILE A 2 4.76 7.51 -11.02
N ARG A 3 5.47 6.97 -12.03
CA ARG A 3 6.11 5.65 -11.91
C ARG A 3 7.27 5.59 -10.89
N ARG A 4 8.00 6.66 -10.65
CA ARG A 4 9.15 6.67 -9.72
C ARG A 4 8.74 6.53 -8.26
N HIS A 5 7.78 7.32 -7.79
CA HIS A 5 7.37 7.29 -6.37
C HIS A 5 6.60 6.02 -5.99
N GLY A 6 5.91 5.40 -6.93
CA GLY A 6 5.21 4.13 -6.69
C GLY A 6 6.17 2.94 -6.47
N THR A 7 7.31 2.92 -7.15
CA THR A 7 8.34 1.88 -6.96
C THR A 7 9.10 2.09 -5.66
N GLU A 8 9.44 3.32 -5.32
CA GLU A 8 10.11 3.68 -4.07
C GLU A 8 9.24 3.32 -2.85
N LEU A 9 7.94 3.63 -2.89
CA LEU A 9 7.02 3.28 -1.81
C LEU A 9 6.86 1.76 -1.65
N ARG A 10 6.77 1.01 -2.76
CA ARG A 10 6.73 -0.46 -2.71
C ARG A 10 8.00 -1.03 -2.10
N ALA A 11 9.16 -0.53 -2.53
CA ALA A 11 10.44 -0.95 -1.97
C ALA A 11 10.55 -0.63 -0.48
N ALA A 12 10.11 0.56 -0.05
CA ALA A 12 10.09 0.95 1.35
C ALA A 12 9.19 0.03 2.19
N MET A 13 7.99 -0.32 1.68
CA MET A 13 7.08 -1.26 2.35
C MET A 13 7.70 -2.66 2.47
N MET A 14 8.33 -3.17 1.41
CA MET A 14 9.03 -4.46 1.44
C MET A 14 10.17 -4.46 2.45
N LEU A 15 10.99 -3.40 2.47
CA LEU A 15 12.08 -3.25 3.43
C LEU A 15 11.58 -3.17 4.88
N ALA A 16 10.47 -2.47 5.11
CA ALA A 16 9.84 -2.40 6.42
C ALA A 16 9.34 -3.77 6.88
N ASP A 17 8.71 -4.55 5.99
CA ASP A 17 8.26 -5.91 6.31
C ASP A 17 9.45 -6.86 6.55
N ILE A 18 10.54 -6.75 5.79
CA ILE A 18 11.78 -7.52 6.03
C ILE A 18 12.37 -7.17 7.40
N ALA A 19 12.54 -5.88 7.68
CA ALA A 19 13.12 -5.43 8.93
C ALA A 19 12.27 -5.85 10.14
N LEU A 20 10.94 -5.64 10.04
CA LEU A 20 10.00 -6.02 11.08
C LEU A 20 10.00 -7.54 11.32
N SER A 21 9.83 -8.34 10.26
CA SER A 21 9.79 -9.80 10.40
C SER A 21 11.09 -10.37 10.95
N THR A 22 12.23 -9.83 10.52
CA THR A 22 13.54 -10.21 11.09
C THR A 22 13.63 -9.87 12.57
N ALA A 23 13.25 -8.63 12.95
CA ALA A 23 13.26 -8.20 14.35
C ALA A 23 12.31 -9.03 15.21
N LEU A 24 11.13 -9.40 14.71
CA LEU A 24 10.16 -10.23 15.41
C LEU A 24 10.65 -11.67 15.61
N VAL A 25 11.23 -12.28 14.57
CA VAL A 25 11.79 -13.64 14.67
C VAL A 25 12.92 -13.68 15.71
N LEU A 26 13.88 -12.75 15.62
CA LEU A 26 15.02 -12.71 16.52
C LEU A 26 14.60 -12.29 17.95
N GLY A 27 13.79 -11.24 18.08
CA GLY A 27 13.34 -10.74 19.37
C GLY A 27 12.48 -11.75 20.13
N LEU A 28 11.54 -12.41 19.43
CA LEU A 28 10.67 -13.40 20.06
C LEU A 28 11.46 -14.66 20.46
N SER A 29 12.46 -15.07 19.66
CA SER A 29 13.33 -16.21 20.03
C SER A 29 14.11 -15.93 21.31
N GLN A 30 14.65 -14.73 21.46
CA GLN A 30 15.37 -14.33 22.69
C GLN A 30 14.45 -14.24 23.92
N LEU A 31 13.20 -13.77 23.72
CA LEU A 31 12.21 -13.65 24.80
C LEU A 31 11.70 -15.01 25.27
N MET A 32 11.43 -15.92 24.35
CA MET A 32 10.87 -17.23 24.71
C MET A 32 11.91 -18.27 25.09
N PHE A 33 13.17 -18.08 24.68
CA PHE A 33 14.29 -19.00 24.95
C PHE A 33 15.51 -18.23 25.47
N PRO A 34 15.40 -17.57 26.66
CA PRO A 34 16.50 -16.83 27.25
C PRO A 34 17.66 -17.79 27.61
N GLY A 35 18.86 -17.49 27.14
CA GLY A 35 20.07 -18.28 27.41
C GLY A 35 20.41 -19.36 26.38
N SER A 36 19.56 -19.55 25.38
CA SER A 36 19.86 -20.45 24.24
C SER A 36 20.37 -19.66 23.03
N GLU A 37 21.36 -18.78 23.25
CA GLU A 37 21.97 -18.02 22.15
C GLU A 37 22.48 -18.97 21.07
N GLY A 38 21.69 -19.18 20.05
CA GLY A 38 21.96 -20.06 18.93
C GLY A 38 21.44 -21.50 19.03
N ASP A 39 21.21 -22.06 20.22
CA ASP A 39 20.89 -23.48 20.37
C ASP A 39 19.51 -23.88 19.87
N PHE A 40 18.47 -23.01 20.05
CA PHE A 40 17.14 -23.34 19.55
C PHE A 40 17.09 -23.50 18.02
N TRP A 41 17.74 -22.59 17.31
CA TRP A 41 17.85 -22.68 15.85
C TRP A 41 18.98 -23.62 15.41
N ALA A 42 20.05 -23.78 16.20
CA ALA A 42 21.16 -24.64 15.90
C ALA A 42 20.82 -26.13 16.07
N THR A 43 19.93 -26.48 17.01
CA THR A 43 19.43 -27.86 17.14
C THR A 43 18.38 -28.18 16.08
N ALA A 44 17.54 -27.19 15.66
CA ALA A 44 16.51 -27.40 14.66
C ALA A 44 17.04 -27.32 13.22
N LEU A 45 18.10 -26.52 12.98
CA LEU A 45 18.62 -26.28 11.64
C LEU A 45 20.15 -26.11 11.67
N PRO A 46 20.88 -26.70 10.70
CA PRO A 46 22.36 -26.65 10.67
C PRO A 46 22.93 -25.22 10.49
N GLN A 47 22.12 -24.25 10.14
CA GLN A 47 22.47 -22.83 10.01
C GLN A 47 21.28 -21.94 10.40
N PRO A 48 21.24 -21.43 11.63
CA PRO A 48 20.12 -20.61 12.12
C PRO A 48 19.90 -19.31 11.32
N SER A 49 20.96 -18.67 10.85
CA SER A 49 20.89 -17.50 9.99
C SER A 49 20.19 -17.79 8.65
N PHE A 50 20.44 -18.95 8.06
CA PHE A 50 19.79 -19.38 6.83
C PHE A 50 18.28 -19.59 7.04
N ALA A 51 17.88 -20.18 8.18
CA ALA A 51 16.47 -20.37 8.51
C ALA A 51 15.71 -19.04 8.63
N VAL A 52 16.29 -18.06 9.30
CA VAL A 52 15.69 -16.71 9.40
C VAL A 52 15.53 -16.08 8.03
N VAL A 53 16.58 -16.13 7.19
CA VAL A 53 16.52 -15.59 5.82
C VAL A 53 15.46 -16.29 4.99
N MET A 54 15.37 -17.62 5.04
CA MET A 54 14.36 -18.40 4.32
C MET A 54 12.95 -18.06 4.80
N PHE A 55 12.73 -17.98 6.12
CA PHE A 55 11.42 -17.64 6.70
C PHE A 55 10.97 -16.24 6.31
N VAL A 56 11.85 -15.24 6.46
CA VAL A 56 11.55 -13.84 6.09
C VAL A 56 11.30 -13.71 4.59
N SER A 57 12.13 -14.36 3.77
CA SER A 57 11.95 -14.34 2.31
C SER A 57 10.63 -14.98 1.89
N ALA A 58 10.27 -16.12 2.49
CA ALA A 58 8.99 -16.79 2.23
C ALA A 58 7.79 -15.94 2.66
N TRP A 59 7.89 -15.24 3.79
CA TRP A 59 6.85 -14.32 4.26
C TRP A 59 6.65 -13.15 3.28
N VAL A 60 7.72 -12.45 2.91
CA VAL A 60 7.66 -11.32 1.98
C VAL A 60 7.18 -11.77 0.60
N LEU A 61 7.62 -12.94 0.12
CA LEU A 61 7.15 -13.53 -1.12
C LEU A 61 5.64 -13.82 -1.06
N THR A 62 5.15 -14.37 0.04
CA THR A 62 3.71 -14.63 0.23
C THR A 62 2.91 -13.32 0.19
N LEU A 63 3.35 -12.27 0.86
CA LEU A 63 2.74 -10.95 0.79
C LEU A 63 2.75 -10.39 -0.65
N TRP A 64 3.84 -10.59 -1.38
CA TRP A 64 3.96 -10.14 -2.77
C TRP A 64 3.00 -10.89 -3.70
N LEU A 65 2.91 -12.21 -3.60
CA LEU A 65 2.01 -13.05 -4.39
C LEU A 65 0.54 -12.69 -4.16
N HIS A 66 0.15 -12.37 -2.93
CA HIS A 66 -1.21 -11.93 -2.58
C HIS A 66 -1.48 -10.47 -2.94
N GLY A 67 -0.48 -9.75 -3.49
CA GLY A 67 -0.64 -8.40 -3.96
C GLY A 67 -0.67 -7.34 -2.86
N ALA A 68 -0.12 -7.63 -1.67
CA ALA A 68 -0.05 -6.70 -0.53
C ALA A 68 0.76 -5.42 -0.84
N TYR A 69 1.59 -5.44 -1.89
CA TYR A 69 2.37 -4.29 -2.35
C TYR A 69 1.78 -3.59 -3.58
N ARG A 70 0.55 -3.93 -3.97
CA ARG A 70 -0.13 -3.24 -5.08
C ARG A 70 -0.78 -1.97 -4.56
N LEU A 71 -0.22 -0.82 -4.95
CA LEU A 71 -0.81 0.49 -4.67
C LEU A 71 -2.08 0.65 -5.52
N ARG A 72 -3.24 0.57 -4.91
CA ARG A 72 -4.53 0.79 -5.59
C ARG A 72 -4.98 2.23 -5.36
N ALA A 73 -5.66 2.84 -6.35
CA ALA A 73 -6.18 4.20 -6.24
C ALA A 73 -7.23 4.34 -5.11
N HIS A 74 -8.06 3.31 -4.89
CA HIS A 74 -9.01 3.23 -3.79
C HIS A 74 -8.47 2.27 -2.71
N TRP A 75 -7.83 2.83 -1.69
CA TRP A 75 -7.33 2.08 -0.54
C TRP A 75 -8.39 1.97 0.55
N SER A 76 -9.06 0.83 0.60
CA SER A 76 -9.91 0.46 1.73
C SER A 76 -9.09 -0.33 2.76
N ILE A 77 -9.13 0.09 4.03
CA ILE A 77 -8.49 -0.62 5.16
C ILE A 77 -8.94 -2.08 5.20
N VAL A 78 -10.24 -2.32 4.98
CA VAL A 78 -10.83 -3.66 5.02
C VAL A 78 -10.27 -4.56 3.91
N SER A 79 -10.08 -4.02 2.71
CA SER A 79 -9.53 -4.79 1.59
C SER A 79 -8.06 -5.15 1.82
N GLU A 80 -7.30 -4.27 2.42
CA GLU A 80 -5.89 -4.48 2.75
C GLU A 80 -5.73 -5.49 3.89
N ALA A 81 -6.51 -5.35 4.96
CA ALA A 81 -6.55 -6.32 6.05
C ALA A 81 -6.93 -7.74 5.56
N ARG A 82 -7.88 -7.84 4.63
CA ARG A 82 -8.26 -9.14 4.03
C ARG A 82 -7.11 -9.78 3.24
N VAL A 83 -6.34 -8.97 2.49
CA VAL A 83 -5.17 -9.46 1.76
C VAL A 83 -4.11 -10.00 2.72
N ILE A 84 -3.82 -9.28 3.81
CA ILE A 84 -2.83 -9.69 4.81
C ILE A 84 -3.31 -10.94 5.57
N LEU A 85 -4.59 -10.98 5.96
CA LEU A 85 -5.19 -12.16 6.60
C LEU A 85 -5.09 -13.39 5.70
N ASN A 86 -5.38 -13.25 4.41
CA ASN A 86 -5.26 -14.35 3.47
C ASN A 86 -3.80 -14.80 3.31
N ALA A 87 -2.87 -13.84 3.21
CA ALA A 87 -1.45 -14.13 3.12
C ALA A 87 -0.93 -14.89 4.36
N ILE A 88 -1.31 -14.48 5.58
CA ILE A 88 -0.86 -15.15 6.80
C ILE A 88 -1.41 -16.57 6.93
N VAL A 89 -2.66 -16.82 6.48
CA VAL A 89 -3.25 -18.16 6.47
C VAL A 89 -2.46 -19.09 5.54
N TRP A 90 -2.19 -18.65 4.31
CA TRP A 90 -1.37 -19.44 3.38
C TRP A 90 0.05 -19.63 3.87
N PHE A 91 0.65 -18.59 4.43
CA PHE A 91 1.99 -18.68 5.01
C PHE A 91 2.04 -19.67 6.18
N ALA A 92 1.06 -19.64 7.06
CA ALA A 92 0.93 -20.58 8.17
C ALA A 92 0.80 -22.02 7.68
N LEU A 93 -0.07 -22.27 6.69
CA LEU A 93 -0.25 -23.60 6.10
C LEU A 93 1.03 -24.13 5.47
N ILE A 94 1.74 -23.30 4.69
CA ILE A 94 3.01 -23.67 4.06
C ILE A 94 4.07 -23.95 5.12
N THR A 95 4.20 -23.10 6.13
CA THR A 95 5.18 -23.25 7.22
C THR A 95 4.92 -24.52 8.02
N LEU A 96 3.66 -24.79 8.40
CA LEU A 96 3.28 -25.99 9.14
C LEU A 96 3.49 -27.26 8.31
N ALA A 97 3.12 -27.24 7.02
CA ALA A 97 3.37 -28.34 6.11
C ALA A 97 4.86 -28.62 5.96
N PHE A 98 5.68 -27.58 5.82
CA PHE A 98 7.13 -27.70 5.74
C PHE A 98 7.72 -28.34 7.01
N LEU A 99 7.35 -27.85 8.19
CA LEU A 99 7.81 -28.39 9.47
C LEU A 99 7.44 -29.86 9.64
N TYR A 100 6.23 -30.23 9.22
CA TYR A 100 5.75 -31.62 9.26
C TYR A 100 6.54 -32.52 8.32
N LEU A 101 6.73 -32.12 7.06
CA LEU A 101 7.45 -32.88 6.04
C LEU A 101 8.95 -32.99 6.35
N ALA A 102 9.55 -31.93 6.87
CA ALA A 102 10.94 -31.91 7.27
C ALA A 102 11.22 -32.67 8.57
N LYS A 103 10.18 -33.24 9.20
CA LYS A 103 10.27 -33.97 10.47
C LYS A 103 11.04 -33.21 11.56
N MET A 104 10.71 -31.93 11.74
CA MET A 104 11.29 -31.05 12.74
C MET A 104 10.43 -30.99 14.01
N PRO A 105 10.48 -31.99 14.91
CA PRO A 105 9.65 -32.03 16.11
C PRO A 105 10.07 -30.98 17.15
N ASP A 106 11.31 -30.53 17.10
CA ASP A 106 11.93 -29.65 18.11
C ASP A 106 11.47 -28.21 18.02
N VAL A 107 10.79 -27.82 16.91
CA VAL A 107 10.25 -26.47 16.78
C VAL A 107 9.01 -26.32 17.64
N SER A 108 9.08 -25.46 18.65
CA SER A 108 7.98 -25.20 19.56
C SER A 108 6.71 -24.71 18.83
N ARG A 109 5.60 -25.44 18.97
CA ARG A 109 4.30 -25.05 18.40
C ARG A 109 3.81 -23.71 18.96
N SER A 110 4.02 -23.49 20.25
CA SER A 110 3.64 -22.24 20.91
C SER A 110 4.40 -21.06 20.33
N TYR A 111 5.71 -21.22 20.07
CA TYR A 111 6.51 -20.19 19.42
C TYR A 111 5.95 -19.83 18.03
N MET A 112 5.60 -20.83 17.22
CA MET A 112 5.06 -20.60 15.87
C MET A 112 3.72 -19.87 15.90
N ILE A 113 2.82 -20.25 16.83
CA ILE A 113 1.52 -19.58 16.97
C ILE A 113 1.71 -18.12 17.35
N VAL A 114 2.55 -17.84 18.36
CA VAL A 114 2.83 -16.47 18.78
C VAL A 114 3.51 -15.67 17.68
N LEU A 115 4.51 -16.26 17.00
CA LEU A 115 5.21 -15.61 15.90
C LEU A 115 4.26 -15.22 14.75
N LEU A 116 3.38 -16.11 14.32
CA LEU A 116 2.40 -15.82 13.29
C LEU A 116 1.41 -14.74 13.72
N GLY A 117 0.97 -14.76 14.98
CA GLY A 117 0.11 -13.72 15.53
C GLY A 117 0.76 -12.35 15.56
N VAL A 118 2.02 -12.29 16.00
CA VAL A 118 2.79 -11.03 16.07
C VAL A 118 3.17 -10.53 14.67
N LEU A 119 3.49 -11.43 13.73
CA LEU A 119 3.69 -11.08 12.31
C LEU A 119 2.45 -10.45 11.69
N LEU A 120 1.27 -11.04 11.92
CA LEU A 120 0.00 -10.47 11.47
C LEU A 120 -0.22 -9.07 12.04
N ALA A 121 -0.11 -8.93 13.36
CA ALA A 121 -0.29 -7.65 14.02
C ALA A 121 0.71 -6.60 13.51
N GLY A 122 1.97 -6.97 13.41
CA GLY A 122 3.04 -6.11 12.91
C GLY A 122 2.82 -5.66 11.46
N ALA A 123 2.43 -6.58 10.57
CA ALA A 123 2.12 -6.24 9.19
C ALA A 123 0.95 -5.26 9.08
N LEU A 124 -0.10 -5.43 9.89
CA LEU A 124 -1.22 -4.48 9.95
C LEU A 124 -0.77 -3.10 10.46
N VAL A 125 0.05 -3.07 11.50
CA VAL A 125 0.59 -1.82 12.06
C VAL A 125 1.43 -1.07 11.01
N VAL A 126 2.32 -1.77 10.30
CA VAL A 126 3.11 -1.15 9.22
C VAL A 126 2.20 -0.49 8.18
N ARG A 127 1.13 -1.18 7.76
CA ARG A 127 0.17 -0.62 6.79
C ARG A 127 -0.53 0.63 7.33
N LEU A 128 -0.97 0.61 8.59
CA LEU A 128 -1.60 1.77 9.23
C LEU A 128 -0.63 2.97 9.32
N VAL A 129 0.62 2.72 9.71
CA VAL A 129 1.65 3.77 9.79
C VAL A 129 1.95 4.37 8.42
N VAL A 130 2.13 3.52 7.40
CA VAL A 130 2.37 4.00 6.02
C VAL A 130 1.19 4.83 5.53
N ARG A 131 -0.03 4.36 5.75
CA ARG A 131 -1.23 5.10 5.38
C ARG A 131 -1.30 6.47 6.06
N TRP A 132 -1.16 6.49 7.37
CA TRP A 132 -1.20 7.72 8.15
C TRP A 132 -0.10 8.73 7.76
N SER A 133 1.12 8.23 7.47
CA SER A 133 2.20 9.08 6.98
C SER A 133 1.91 9.69 5.60
N LEU A 134 1.29 8.90 4.70
CA LEU A 134 0.86 9.37 3.39
C LEU A 134 -0.28 10.40 3.48
N GLU A 135 -1.27 10.16 4.32
CA GLU A 135 -2.37 11.11 4.57
C GLU A 135 -1.82 12.44 5.09
N ARG A 136 -0.90 12.39 6.07
CA ARG A 136 -0.24 13.59 6.57
C ARG A 136 0.58 14.33 5.51
N ALA A 137 1.32 13.60 4.67
CA ALA A 137 2.08 14.19 3.59
C ALA A 137 1.16 14.89 2.57
N ARG A 138 -0.02 14.31 2.28
CA ARG A 138 -1.04 14.91 1.40
C ARG A 138 -1.63 16.18 1.98
N LEU A 139 -1.97 16.18 3.27
CA LEU A 139 -2.47 17.37 3.97
C LEU A 139 -1.44 18.52 3.99
N GLN A 140 -0.14 18.19 3.91
CA GLN A 140 0.94 19.18 3.77
C GLN A 140 1.18 19.63 2.32
N GLY A 141 0.32 19.25 1.39
CA GLY A 141 0.47 19.58 -0.03
C GLY A 141 1.54 18.77 -0.77
N LYS A 142 2.08 17.71 -0.15
CA LYS A 142 3.07 16.82 -0.77
C LYS A 142 2.39 15.64 -1.43
N ASN A 143 2.97 15.16 -2.53
CA ASN A 143 2.47 14.00 -3.27
C ASN A 143 1.02 14.16 -3.79
N LEU A 144 0.67 15.40 -4.18
CA LEU A 144 -0.60 15.70 -4.85
C LEU A 144 -0.54 15.26 -6.31
N ARG A 145 -1.66 14.73 -6.81
CA ARG A 145 -1.85 14.44 -8.23
C ARG A 145 -2.70 15.53 -8.87
N THR A 146 -2.33 15.90 -10.08
CA THR A 146 -3.06 16.87 -10.85
C THR A 146 -4.23 16.22 -11.56
N LEU A 147 -5.44 16.75 -11.33
CA LEU A 147 -6.68 16.30 -11.93
C LEU A 147 -7.23 17.36 -12.89
N LEU A 148 -7.50 16.95 -14.11
CA LEU A 148 -8.24 17.75 -15.09
C LEU A 148 -9.68 17.29 -15.12
N VAL A 149 -10.62 18.25 -15.11
CA VAL A 149 -12.06 17.95 -15.20
C VAL A 149 -12.55 18.28 -16.60
N LEU A 150 -13.07 17.26 -17.31
CA LEU A 150 -13.73 17.43 -18.60
C LEU A 150 -15.23 17.59 -18.39
N GLY A 151 -15.73 18.74 -18.80
CA GLY A 151 -17.10 19.20 -18.59
C GLY A 151 -17.13 20.44 -17.69
N THR A 152 -18.07 21.34 -17.96
CA THR A 152 -18.27 22.62 -17.25
C THR A 152 -19.65 22.70 -16.60
N GLY A 153 -20.48 21.67 -16.79
CA GLY A 153 -21.84 21.59 -16.29
C GLY A 153 -21.95 21.45 -14.77
N PRO A 154 -23.18 21.44 -14.23
CA PRO A 154 -23.43 21.37 -12.78
C PRO A 154 -22.82 20.13 -12.11
N GLN A 155 -22.77 19.01 -12.83
CA GLN A 155 -22.17 17.77 -12.33
C GLN A 155 -20.66 17.91 -12.13
N ALA A 156 -19.94 18.52 -13.08
CA ALA A 156 -18.51 18.78 -13.00
C ALA A 156 -18.18 19.71 -11.82
N ARG A 157 -18.99 20.76 -11.63
CA ARG A 157 -18.86 21.71 -10.51
C ARG A 157 -19.09 21.03 -9.15
N SER A 158 -20.18 20.25 -9.04
CA SER A 158 -20.49 19.49 -7.82
C SER A 158 -19.38 18.47 -7.50
N PHE A 159 -18.84 17.80 -8.51
CA PHE A 159 -17.70 16.90 -8.36
C PHE A 159 -16.47 17.64 -7.85
N ALA A 160 -16.11 18.77 -8.46
CA ALA A 160 -14.96 19.58 -8.08
C ALA A 160 -15.09 20.12 -6.64
N GLN A 161 -16.28 20.56 -6.26
CA GLN A 161 -16.55 21.02 -4.91
C GLN A 161 -16.39 19.90 -3.89
N LYS A 162 -17.03 18.75 -4.10
CA LYS A 162 -16.88 17.58 -3.23
C LYS A 162 -15.43 17.13 -3.10
N LEU A 163 -14.68 17.15 -4.22
CA LEU A 163 -13.28 16.79 -4.19
C LEU A 163 -12.44 17.77 -3.35
N SER A 164 -12.78 19.07 -3.39
CA SER A 164 -12.08 20.09 -2.60
C SER A 164 -12.33 19.97 -1.09
N GLU A 165 -13.43 19.33 -0.70
CA GLU A 165 -13.78 19.04 0.69
C GLU A 165 -13.02 17.83 1.25
N HIS A 166 -12.37 17.05 0.36
CA HIS A 166 -11.62 15.84 0.69
C HIS A 166 -10.13 15.91 0.29
N PRO A 167 -9.33 16.81 0.91
CA PRO A 167 -7.92 16.97 0.58
C PRO A 167 -7.06 15.72 0.84
N GLU A 168 -7.56 14.80 1.68
CA GLU A 168 -6.93 13.50 1.97
C GLU A 168 -6.83 12.60 0.73
N LEU A 169 -7.65 12.84 -0.32
CA LEU A 169 -7.56 12.12 -1.59
C LEU A 169 -6.27 12.47 -2.35
N GLY A 170 -5.66 13.61 -2.03
CA GLY A 170 -4.40 14.04 -2.64
C GLY A 170 -4.54 14.40 -4.11
N LEU A 171 -5.73 14.87 -4.53
CA LEU A 171 -6.02 15.33 -5.88
C LEU A 171 -6.14 16.86 -5.89
N THR A 172 -5.47 17.50 -6.84
CA THR A 172 -5.56 18.94 -7.06
C THR A 172 -6.14 19.22 -8.44
N ILE A 173 -7.27 19.92 -8.48
CA ILE A 173 -7.90 20.28 -9.74
C ILE A 173 -7.10 21.40 -10.38
N ILE A 174 -6.65 21.20 -11.63
CA ILE A 174 -5.91 22.21 -12.40
C ILE A 174 -6.83 23.13 -13.21
N GLY A 175 -8.05 22.69 -13.47
CA GLY A 175 -9.06 23.45 -14.20
C GLY A 175 -10.09 22.60 -14.89
N PHE A 176 -10.96 23.27 -15.65
CA PHE A 176 -12.05 22.68 -16.43
C PHE A 176 -11.78 22.82 -17.92
N MET A 177 -12.14 21.80 -18.68
CA MET A 177 -12.19 21.85 -20.14
C MET A 177 -13.58 21.44 -20.64
N GLY A 178 -14.05 22.11 -21.69
CA GLY A 178 -15.37 21.83 -22.27
C GLY A 178 -15.97 23.05 -22.92
N GLU A 179 -17.30 23.10 -22.99
CA GLU A 179 -17.98 24.31 -23.45
C GLU A 179 -17.78 25.46 -22.44
N PRO A 180 -17.60 26.70 -22.91
CA PRO A 180 -17.50 27.87 -22.02
C PRO A 180 -18.76 27.99 -21.15
N ALA A 181 -18.59 28.20 -19.87
CA ALA A 181 -19.68 28.40 -18.92
C ALA A 181 -19.34 29.59 -18.01
N ASP A 182 -20.26 30.54 -17.92
CA ASP A 182 -20.13 31.79 -17.15
C ASP A 182 -20.16 31.53 -15.63
N ASP A 183 -20.66 30.38 -15.20
CA ASP A 183 -20.86 30.02 -13.78
C ASP A 183 -19.71 29.17 -13.19
N LEU A 184 -18.54 29.14 -13.81
CA LEU A 184 -17.41 28.42 -13.25
C LEU A 184 -16.89 29.12 -11.99
N PRO A 185 -16.58 28.37 -10.92
CA PRO A 185 -16.00 28.96 -9.72
C PRO A 185 -14.65 29.60 -10.02
N ASP A 186 -14.42 30.84 -9.56
CA ASP A 186 -13.15 31.58 -9.74
C ASP A 186 -11.90 30.82 -9.26
N ARG A 187 -12.10 29.84 -8.41
CA ARG A 187 -11.03 29.00 -7.85
C ARG A 187 -10.32 28.12 -8.87
N TRP A 188 -11.02 27.72 -9.94
CA TRP A 188 -10.47 26.81 -10.95
C TRP A 188 -10.63 27.42 -12.35
N PRO A 189 -9.53 27.59 -13.09
CA PRO A 189 -9.57 28.24 -14.39
C PRO A 189 -10.24 27.36 -15.44
N TYR A 190 -10.91 28.00 -16.37
CA TYR A 190 -11.26 27.41 -17.65
C TYR A 190 -10.02 27.31 -18.53
N LEU A 191 -9.71 26.12 -19.04
CA LEU A 191 -8.48 25.80 -19.74
C LEU A 191 -8.63 25.67 -21.25
N GLY A 192 -9.87 25.72 -21.74
CA GLY A 192 -10.17 25.64 -23.17
C GLY A 192 -11.17 24.57 -23.54
N PRO A 193 -11.53 24.46 -24.82
CA PRO A 193 -12.42 23.45 -25.36
C PRO A 193 -11.76 22.06 -25.34
N ILE A 194 -12.56 20.99 -25.45
CA ILE A 194 -12.09 19.59 -25.37
C ILE A 194 -11.09 19.26 -26.50
N GLU A 195 -11.24 19.91 -27.64
CA GLU A 195 -10.37 19.72 -28.81
C GLU A 195 -8.91 20.07 -28.53
N GLU A 196 -8.65 20.97 -27.58
CA GLU A 196 -7.29 21.35 -27.17
C GLU A 196 -6.70 20.43 -26.11
N LEU A 197 -7.40 19.38 -25.69
CA LEU A 197 -6.93 18.41 -24.70
C LEU A 197 -5.58 17.77 -25.04
N PRO A 198 -5.29 17.37 -26.30
CA PRO A 198 -3.98 16.79 -26.65
C PRO A 198 -2.82 17.77 -26.40
N ASP A 199 -3.01 19.04 -26.74
CA ASP A 199 -2.00 20.08 -26.55
C ASP A 199 -1.79 20.41 -25.07
N LEU A 200 -2.87 20.43 -24.30
CA LEU A 200 -2.80 20.65 -22.86
C LEU A 200 -2.03 19.52 -22.15
N ILE A 201 -2.31 18.26 -22.48
CA ILE A 201 -1.62 17.10 -21.89
C ILE A 201 -0.14 17.09 -22.29
N HIS A 202 0.19 17.58 -23.47
CA HIS A 202 1.57 17.67 -23.92
C HIS A 202 2.36 18.77 -23.18
N ASN A 203 1.71 19.88 -22.86
CA ASN A 203 2.35 21.06 -22.27
C ASN A 203 2.24 21.12 -20.73
N ARG A 204 1.31 20.41 -20.12
CA ARG A 204 1.11 20.35 -18.67
C ARG A 204 1.11 18.92 -18.15
N VAL A 205 1.58 18.76 -16.92
CA VAL A 205 1.53 17.47 -16.23
C VAL A 205 0.10 17.26 -15.74
N VAL A 206 -0.60 16.35 -16.40
CA VAL A 206 -1.94 15.89 -16.00
C VAL A 206 -1.81 14.43 -15.59
N ASP A 207 -2.10 14.13 -14.32
CA ASP A 207 -1.99 12.78 -13.78
C ASP A 207 -3.28 11.98 -13.98
N GLU A 208 -4.41 12.64 -13.82
CA GLU A 208 -5.74 12.01 -13.92
C GLU A 208 -6.71 12.95 -14.67
N VAL A 209 -7.68 12.37 -15.34
CA VAL A 209 -8.74 13.09 -16.03
C VAL A 209 -10.09 12.58 -15.55
N ALA A 210 -10.92 13.46 -15.01
CA ALA A 210 -12.29 13.15 -14.64
C ALA A 210 -13.25 13.59 -15.78
N ILE A 211 -14.03 12.66 -16.29
CA ILE A 211 -15.01 12.94 -17.34
C ILE A 211 -16.38 13.16 -16.70
N CYS A 212 -16.86 14.40 -16.74
CA CYS A 212 -18.14 14.84 -16.20
C CYS A 212 -19.01 15.43 -17.31
N LEU A 213 -19.11 14.73 -18.45
CA LEU A 213 -19.94 15.13 -19.57
C LEU A 213 -21.39 14.71 -19.30
N VAL A 214 -22.33 15.59 -19.57
CA VAL A 214 -23.76 15.26 -19.58
C VAL A 214 -24.00 14.47 -20.86
N THR A 215 -24.40 13.21 -20.73
CA THR A 215 -24.93 12.45 -21.85
C THR A 215 -26.35 12.97 -22.06
N GLU A 216 -26.62 13.68 -23.16
CA GLU A 216 -27.97 13.92 -23.62
C GLU A 216 -28.54 12.57 -24.08
N ASP A 217 -29.55 12.07 -23.35
CA ASP A 217 -30.42 10.97 -23.79
C ASP A 217 -31.42 11.43 -24.85
#